data_7097a6d2b8e16b8f4a358751466f34e4
#
_entry.id   7097a6d2b8e16b8f4a358751466f34e4
#
_cell.length_a   1.000
_cell.length_b   1.000
_cell.length_c   1.000
_cell.angle_alpha   90.00
_cell.angle_beta   90.00
_cell.angle_gamma   90.00
#
_symmetry.space_group_name_H-M   'P 1'
#
loop_
_entity.id
_entity.type
_entity.pdbx_description
1 polymer ?
#
loop_
_entity_poly.entity_id
_entity_poly.type
_entity_poly.pdbx_seq_one_letter_code
_entity_poly.pdbx_strand_id
1 'polypeptide(L)'
;SRESAELIANVRCWSSWLANGIKIEPIFNGEKKACSFIPWPLSGLLLLSSRISGQQPEFEYAADYVLRSGILPDQELDNYDDVNKNIDYIRSIKPLVAFHDFDGNEQGFRMTHLAMERTSNMMIENAMLAVEGKDIRENLEKIELATKQSNQLFNAMWKVSEPSLYNKEVRIFIQGLFGNQGSIYQEKGLFFENCGDDYDEGYNSKGFYLSNLHGQTGANSSYHPIADEITGVGDHTHAYIADNLVDKAMIKGVLEKGYVNSNDLPKNIEVDSLTKLLKSFRVGYRPPAHHAMIVKTRNAIQNSDYFSKIESNDNNKKILASAIRWIIQHRIDHYKMVVFYILKAPDPYQNQTKAKGTGGSPTPTFLPKMFTHSIDRLKNLVGDENLSWANELINITSNHETAMQKFQKIAMKTEN
;
A
#
# COMPACT_ATOMS: atom_id res chain seq x y z
N SER A 1 10.78 -22.92 13.24
CA SER A 1 11.07 -23.40 11.88
C SER A 1 10.35 -22.53 10.85
N ARG A 2 10.72 -22.63 9.58
CA ARG A 2 10.03 -21.95 8.47
C ARG A 2 8.54 -22.35 8.42
N GLU A 3 8.26 -23.63 8.57
CA GLU A 3 6.89 -24.17 8.61
C GLU A 3 6.05 -23.57 9.74
N SER A 4 6.62 -23.40 10.93
CA SER A 4 5.90 -22.77 12.05
C SER A 4 5.59 -21.30 11.78
N ALA A 5 6.49 -20.55 11.16
CA ALA A 5 6.27 -19.16 10.78
C ALA A 5 5.18 -19.04 9.70
N GLU A 6 5.17 -19.95 8.74
CA GLU A 6 4.16 -20.00 7.69
C GLU A 6 2.79 -20.36 8.24
N LEU A 7 2.70 -21.33 9.14
CA LEU A 7 1.45 -21.68 9.82
C LEU A 7 0.88 -20.49 10.60
N ILE A 8 1.70 -19.79 11.38
CA ILE A 8 1.26 -18.59 12.13
C ILE A 8 0.75 -17.50 11.19
N ALA A 9 1.46 -17.25 10.10
CA ALA A 9 1.06 -16.26 9.11
C ALA A 9 -0.27 -16.65 8.40
N ASN A 10 -0.50 -17.95 8.17
CA ASN A 10 -1.78 -18.44 7.64
C ASN A 10 -2.91 -18.30 8.66
N VAL A 11 -2.68 -18.68 9.92
CA VAL A 11 -3.66 -18.50 11.00
C VAL A 11 -4.06 -17.03 11.12
N ARG A 12 -3.08 -16.11 11.10
CA ARG A 12 -3.35 -14.68 11.13
C ARG A 12 -4.18 -14.23 9.93
N CYS A 13 -3.78 -14.62 8.72
CA CYS A 13 -4.48 -14.28 7.50
C CYS A 13 -5.95 -14.71 7.55
N TRP A 14 -6.23 -15.99 7.84
CA TRP A 14 -7.59 -16.48 7.90
C TRP A 14 -8.41 -15.86 9.02
N SER A 15 -7.79 -15.65 10.20
CA SER A 15 -8.45 -14.96 11.31
C SER A 15 -8.81 -13.52 10.97
N SER A 16 -7.95 -12.80 10.25
CA SER A 16 -8.21 -11.44 9.81
C SER A 16 -9.33 -11.34 8.76
N TRP A 17 -9.41 -12.31 7.83
CA TRP A 17 -10.51 -12.42 6.89
C TRP A 17 -11.84 -12.63 7.59
N LEU A 18 -11.90 -13.60 8.50
CA LEU A 18 -13.11 -13.89 9.29
C LEU A 18 -13.53 -12.69 10.15
N ALA A 19 -12.59 -12.09 10.87
CA ALA A 19 -12.87 -10.91 11.69
C ALA A 19 -13.41 -9.76 10.84
N ASN A 20 -12.84 -9.55 9.65
CA ASN A 20 -13.30 -8.50 8.76
C ASN A 20 -14.69 -8.78 8.16
N GLY A 21 -15.00 -10.03 7.83
CA GLY A 21 -16.35 -10.47 7.45
C GLY A 21 -17.38 -10.18 8.54
N ILE A 22 -17.11 -10.60 9.79
CA ILE A 22 -17.99 -10.35 10.95
C ILE A 22 -18.21 -8.85 11.18
N LYS A 23 -17.16 -8.03 11.04
CA LYS A 23 -17.30 -6.56 11.20
C LYS A 23 -18.32 -5.98 10.23
N ILE A 24 -18.32 -6.43 8.99
CA ILE A 24 -19.05 -5.83 7.88
C ILE A 24 -20.45 -6.46 7.68
N GLU A 25 -20.67 -7.67 8.15
CA GLU A 25 -21.94 -8.40 8.01
C GLU A 25 -23.20 -7.55 8.35
N PRO A 26 -23.25 -6.78 9.47
CA PRO A 26 -24.41 -5.97 9.79
C PRO A 26 -24.75 -4.94 8.69
N ILE A 27 -23.74 -4.35 8.08
CA ILE A 27 -23.93 -3.38 6.96
C ILE A 27 -24.58 -4.07 5.75
N PHE A 28 -24.16 -5.29 5.43
CA PHE A 28 -24.78 -6.07 4.36
C PHE A 28 -26.23 -6.45 4.67
N ASN A 29 -26.55 -6.62 5.94
CA ASN A 29 -27.91 -6.87 6.43
C ASN A 29 -28.75 -5.59 6.56
N GLY A 30 -28.25 -4.44 6.11
CA GLY A 30 -28.94 -3.17 6.07
C GLY A 30 -28.83 -2.32 7.33
N GLU A 31 -27.95 -2.67 8.26
CA GLU A 31 -27.67 -1.86 9.44
C GLU A 31 -26.79 -0.64 9.06
N LYS A 32 -26.91 0.42 9.87
CA LYS A 32 -26.14 1.67 9.64
C LYS A 32 -24.69 1.61 10.14
N LYS A 33 -24.38 0.63 10.98
CA LYS A 33 -23.06 0.51 11.62
C LYS A 33 -22.54 -0.92 11.50
N ALA A 34 -21.22 -1.03 11.37
CA ALA A 34 -20.50 -2.28 11.42
C ALA A 34 -20.53 -2.86 12.84
N CYS A 35 -20.30 -4.16 12.95
CA CYS A 35 -20.08 -4.81 14.24
C CYS A 35 -18.79 -4.23 14.86
N SER A 36 -18.87 -3.82 16.11
CA SER A 36 -17.72 -3.31 16.88
C SER A 36 -17.12 -4.33 17.84
N PHE A 37 -17.39 -5.61 17.60
CA PHE A 37 -17.06 -6.69 18.53
C PHE A 37 -16.48 -7.89 17.78
N ILE A 38 -15.32 -8.38 18.20
CA ILE A 38 -14.72 -9.63 17.74
C ILE A 38 -14.80 -10.65 18.87
N PRO A 39 -15.56 -11.75 18.67
CA PRO A 39 -15.78 -12.73 19.72
C PRO A 39 -14.53 -13.59 19.95
N TRP A 40 -14.40 -14.07 21.18
CA TRP A 40 -13.50 -15.17 21.50
C TRP A 40 -14.04 -16.49 20.90
N PRO A 41 -13.21 -17.39 20.33
CA PRO A 41 -11.74 -17.40 20.32
C PRO A 41 -11.11 -16.68 19.12
N LEU A 42 -11.88 -16.09 18.21
CA LEU A 42 -11.35 -15.45 17.00
C LEU A 42 -10.42 -14.26 17.34
N SER A 43 -10.83 -13.46 18.33
CA SER A 43 -10.01 -12.36 18.83
C SER A 43 -8.65 -12.86 19.36
N GLY A 44 -8.64 -13.96 20.12
CA GLY A 44 -7.42 -14.56 20.64
C GLY A 44 -6.50 -15.08 19.55
N LEU A 45 -7.06 -15.77 18.54
CA LEU A 45 -6.27 -16.24 17.39
C LEU A 45 -5.65 -15.07 16.61
N LEU A 46 -6.43 -14.03 16.34
CA LEU A 46 -5.96 -12.87 15.60
C LEU A 46 -4.89 -12.09 16.36
N LEU A 47 -5.10 -11.86 17.66
CA LEU A 47 -4.13 -11.10 18.48
C LEU A 47 -2.84 -11.88 18.70
N LEU A 48 -2.93 -13.16 19.07
CA LEU A 48 -1.75 -13.99 19.30
C LEU A 48 -0.93 -14.14 18.02
N SER A 49 -1.57 -14.47 16.90
CA SER A 49 -0.86 -14.64 15.62
C SER A 49 -0.28 -13.31 15.12
N SER A 50 -0.97 -12.18 15.34
CA SER A 50 -0.46 -10.85 15.01
C SER A 50 0.75 -10.48 15.86
N ARG A 51 0.72 -10.75 17.17
CA ARG A 51 1.86 -10.55 18.08
C ARG A 51 3.09 -11.36 17.66
N ILE A 52 2.90 -12.63 17.35
CA ILE A 52 4.01 -13.51 16.94
C ILE A 52 4.56 -13.11 15.57
N SER A 53 3.69 -12.71 14.63
CA SER A 53 4.12 -12.29 13.30
C SER A 53 4.63 -10.84 13.23
N GLY A 54 4.50 -10.05 14.31
CA GLY A 54 4.88 -8.64 14.34
C GLY A 54 3.99 -7.75 13.47
N GLN A 55 2.72 -8.09 13.31
CA GLN A 55 1.75 -7.36 12.50
C GLN A 55 0.59 -6.84 13.33
N GLN A 56 -0.16 -5.87 12.79
CA GLN A 56 -1.37 -5.36 13.45
C GLN A 56 -2.46 -6.43 13.49
N PRO A 57 -3.30 -6.47 14.54
CA PRO A 57 -4.44 -7.38 14.63
C PRO A 57 -5.64 -6.84 13.82
N GLU A 58 -5.37 -6.43 12.61
CA GLU A 58 -6.32 -5.91 11.64
C GLU A 58 -6.01 -6.54 10.28
N PHE A 59 -7.00 -6.55 9.41
CA PHE A 59 -6.88 -7.00 8.05
C PHE A 59 -5.85 -6.15 7.30
N GLU A 60 -4.80 -6.77 6.78
CA GLU A 60 -3.61 -6.09 6.30
C GLU A 60 -3.46 -6.27 4.78
N TYR A 61 -3.06 -5.21 4.07
CA TYR A 61 -2.98 -5.19 2.62
C TYR A 61 -2.01 -6.24 2.06
N ALA A 62 -0.74 -6.17 2.45
CA ALA A 62 0.28 -6.96 1.77
C ALA A 62 0.12 -8.47 2.03
N ALA A 63 0.01 -8.88 3.29
CA ALA A 63 -0.04 -10.29 3.63
C ALA A 63 -1.44 -10.89 3.45
N ASP A 64 -2.47 -10.21 3.94
CA ASP A 64 -3.80 -10.81 4.01
C ASP A 64 -4.60 -10.61 2.73
N TYR A 65 -4.65 -9.35 2.25
CA TYR A 65 -5.54 -9.02 1.13
C TYR A 65 -4.92 -9.34 -0.23
N VAL A 66 -3.59 -9.24 -0.38
CA VAL A 66 -2.92 -9.43 -1.66
C VAL A 66 -2.14 -10.74 -1.69
N LEU A 67 -1.00 -10.84 -0.97
CA LEU A 67 -0.02 -11.90 -1.19
C LEU A 67 -0.48 -13.32 -0.83
N ARG A 68 -1.41 -13.47 0.13
CA ARG A 68 -1.90 -14.78 0.60
C ARG A 68 -3.32 -15.10 0.14
N SER A 69 -3.91 -14.28 -0.69
CA SER A 69 -5.31 -14.41 -1.09
C SER A 69 -5.53 -14.94 -2.50
N GLY A 70 -4.47 -15.27 -3.22
CA GLY A 70 -4.54 -15.80 -4.56
C GLY A 70 -3.33 -16.65 -4.95
N ILE A 71 -3.50 -17.46 -5.97
CA ILE A 71 -2.45 -18.29 -6.57
C ILE A 71 -2.18 -17.75 -7.98
N LEU A 72 -0.95 -17.33 -8.20
CA LEU A 72 -0.50 -16.93 -9.54
C LEU A 72 -0.47 -18.12 -10.48
N PRO A 73 -0.79 -17.94 -11.78
CA PRO A 73 -0.65 -18.99 -12.76
C PRO A 73 0.83 -19.37 -12.97
N ASP A 74 1.08 -20.61 -13.32
CA ASP A 74 2.44 -21.09 -13.66
C ASP A 74 3.00 -20.40 -14.90
N GLN A 75 2.12 -20.04 -15.83
CA GLN A 75 2.51 -19.33 -17.04
C GLN A 75 2.80 -17.86 -16.71
N GLU A 76 3.99 -17.42 -17.11
CA GLU A 76 4.35 -16.01 -17.00
C GLU A 76 3.67 -15.17 -18.10
N LEU A 77 3.38 -13.92 -17.77
CA LEU A 77 2.90 -12.96 -18.75
C LEU A 77 4.07 -12.55 -19.65
N ASP A 78 3.95 -12.81 -20.94
CA ASP A 78 5.00 -12.60 -21.96
C ASP A 78 4.98 -11.20 -22.60
N ASN A 79 3.82 -10.54 -22.58
CA ASN A 79 3.63 -9.25 -23.24
C ASN A 79 2.73 -8.33 -22.40
N TYR A 80 3.34 -7.48 -21.63
CA TYR A 80 2.65 -6.48 -20.80
C TYR A 80 2.12 -5.28 -21.60
N ASP A 81 2.57 -5.07 -22.84
CA ASP A 81 2.08 -3.99 -23.71
C ASP A 81 0.70 -4.32 -24.31
N ASP A 82 0.27 -5.57 -24.28
CA ASP A 82 -1.05 -6.00 -24.70
C ASP A 82 -2.04 -5.99 -23.52
N VAL A 83 -2.94 -5.04 -23.51
CA VAL A 83 -3.94 -4.88 -22.45
C VAL A 83 -4.85 -6.11 -22.29
N ASN A 84 -5.15 -6.83 -23.40
CA ASN A 84 -5.99 -8.03 -23.33
C ASN A 84 -5.24 -9.18 -22.64
N LYS A 85 -3.96 -9.34 -22.93
CA LYS A 85 -3.12 -10.31 -22.22
C LYS A 85 -3.01 -9.98 -20.72
N ASN A 86 -2.91 -8.71 -20.36
CA ASN A 86 -2.93 -8.29 -18.96
C ASN A 86 -4.25 -8.64 -18.28
N ILE A 87 -5.39 -8.41 -18.94
CA ILE A 87 -6.72 -8.75 -18.45
C ILE A 87 -6.84 -10.26 -18.26
N ASP A 88 -6.46 -11.04 -19.26
CA ASP A 88 -6.54 -12.51 -19.23
C ASP A 88 -5.63 -13.08 -18.14
N TYR A 89 -4.43 -12.52 -17.98
CA TYR A 89 -3.51 -12.89 -16.91
C TYR A 89 -4.13 -12.62 -15.53
N ILE A 90 -4.67 -11.43 -15.28
CA ILE A 90 -5.32 -11.07 -14.01
C ILE A 90 -6.48 -12.05 -13.72
N ARG A 91 -7.32 -12.36 -14.72
CA ARG A 91 -8.44 -13.30 -14.60
C ARG A 91 -8.00 -14.75 -14.36
N SER A 92 -6.81 -15.12 -14.80
CA SER A 92 -6.25 -16.45 -14.57
C SER A 92 -5.70 -16.66 -13.16
N ILE A 93 -5.49 -15.60 -12.39
CA ILE A 93 -5.07 -15.71 -10.99
C ILE A 93 -6.23 -16.29 -10.16
N LYS A 94 -5.97 -17.43 -9.53
CA LYS A 94 -6.99 -18.14 -8.77
C LYS A 94 -7.13 -17.53 -7.38
N PRO A 95 -8.28 -16.92 -7.02
CA PRO A 95 -8.51 -16.43 -5.67
C PRO A 95 -8.68 -17.61 -4.70
N LEU A 96 -8.12 -17.49 -3.49
CA LEU A 96 -8.26 -18.46 -2.40
C LEU A 96 -9.42 -18.11 -1.48
N VAL A 97 -9.79 -16.85 -1.41
CA VAL A 97 -10.82 -16.31 -0.53
C VAL A 97 -11.42 -15.05 -1.17
N ALA A 98 -12.67 -14.76 -0.87
CA ALA A 98 -13.34 -13.52 -1.25
C ALA A 98 -14.40 -13.18 -0.20
N PHE A 99 -14.73 -11.88 -0.06
CA PHE A 99 -15.84 -11.44 0.78
C PHE A 99 -17.17 -11.53 0.05
N HIS A 100 -17.19 -11.31 -1.25
CA HIS A 100 -18.40 -11.21 -2.04
C HIS A 100 -18.57 -12.43 -2.95
N ASP A 101 -17.89 -12.45 -4.09
CA ASP A 101 -17.88 -13.58 -5.00
C ASP A 101 -16.50 -13.75 -5.67
N PHE A 102 -16.26 -14.94 -6.22
CA PHE A 102 -14.98 -15.28 -6.82
C PHE A 102 -14.81 -14.75 -8.24
N ASP A 103 -15.87 -14.37 -8.91
CA ASP A 103 -15.86 -13.89 -10.30
C ASP A 103 -16.19 -12.39 -10.41
N GLY A 104 -16.36 -11.73 -9.27
CA GLY A 104 -16.85 -10.39 -9.17
C GLY A 104 -15.78 -9.30 -9.20
N ASN A 105 -16.26 -8.12 -8.91
CA ASN A 105 -15.51 -6.89 -8.91
C ASN A 105 -14.34 -6.87 -7.91
N GLU A 106 -14.54 -7.51 -6.73
CA GLU A 106 -13.51 -7.67 -5.72
C GLU A 106 -12.32 -8.47 -6.24
N GLN A 107 -12.57 -9.57 -6.93
CA GLN A 107 -11.52 -10.40 -7.51
C GLN A 107 -10.68 -9.58 -8.50
N GLY A 108 -11.30 -8.89 -9.45
CA GLY A 108 -10.59 -8.08 -10.44
C GLY A 108 -9.69 -7.03 -9.79
N PHE A 109 -10.21 -6.32 -8.80
CA PHE A 109 -9.44 -5.33 -8.06
C PHE A 109 -8.25 -5.95 -7.34
N ARG A 110 -8.47 -7.00 -6.57
CA ARG A 110 -7.45 -7.62 -5.73
C ARG A 110 -6.38 -8.37 -6.52
N MET A 111 -6.79 -9.15 -7.53
CA MET A 111 -5.85 -9.92 -8.34
C MET A 111 -4.97 -9.02 -9.21
N THR A 112 -5.45 -7.83 -9.59
CA THR A 112 -4.59 -6.80 -10.20
C THR A 112 -3.45 -6.41 -9.25
N HIS A 113 -3.74 -6.19 -7.97
CA HIS A 113 -2.70 -5.85 -6.99
C HIS A 113 -1.71 -7.01 -6.78
N LEU A 114 -2.20 -8.26 -6.76
CA LEU A 114 -1.31 -9.42 -6.66
C LEU A 114 -0.39 -9.55 -7.89
N ALA A 115 -0.92 -9.32 -9.09
CA ALA A 115 -0.12 -9.30 -10.31
C ALA A 115 0.96 -8.20 -10.28
N MET A 116 0.62 -7.02 -9.80
CA MET A 116 1.57 -5.91 -9.64
C MET A 116 2.67 -6.23 -8.63
N GLU A 117 2.35 -6.81 -7.48
CA GLU A 117 3.34 -7.16 -6.45
C GLU A 117 4.38 -8.17 -6.98
N ARG A 118 4.02 -9.00 -7.97
CA ARG A 118 4.98 -9.88 -8.63
C ARG A 118 6.11 -9.11 -9.32
N THR A 119 5.82 -7.96 -9.93
CA THR A 119 6.86 -7.13 -10.58
C THR A 119 7.85 -6.55 -9.59
N SER A 120 7.47 -6.45 -8.30
CA SER A 120 8.34 -5.94 -7.24
C SER A 120 9.57 -6.81 -7.01
N ASN A 121 9.48 -8.13 -7.20
CA ASN A 121 10.61 -9.02 -7.01
C ASN A 121 11.75 -8.68 -7.97
N MET A 122 11.44 -8.52 -9.27
CA MET A 122 12.44 -8.14 -10.27
C MET A 122 13.05 -6.77 -9.95
N MET A 123 12.24 -5.82 -9.52
CA MET A 123 12.71 -4.49 -9.15
C MET A 123 13.68 -4.54 -7.95
N ILE A 124 13.33 -5.28 -6.89
CA ILE A 124 14.12 -5.38 -5.67
C ILE A 124 15.47 -6.05 -5.92
N GLU A 125 15.45 -7.20 -6.59
CA GLU A 125 16.67 -7.96 -6.91
C GLU A 125 17.64 -7.10 -7.71
N ASN A 126 17.17 -6.48 -8.78
CA ASN A 126 18.03 -5.66 -9.64
C ASN A 126 18.46 -4.35 -8.97
N ALA A 127 17.66 -3.78 -8.07
CA ALA A 127 18.07 -2.66 -7.24
C ALA A 127 19.27 -3.01 -6.35
N MET A 128 19.23 -4.17 -5.68
CA MET A 128 20.34 -4.61 -4.84
C MET A 128 21.61 -4.89 -5.65
N LEU A 129 21.50 -5.51 -6.82
CA LEU A 129 22.64 -5.74 -7.71
C LEU A 129 23.25 -4.41 -8.22
N ALA A 130 22.42 -3.46 -8.59
CA ALA A 130 22.88 -2.13 -9.02
C ALA A 130 23.59 -1.36 -7.89
N VAL A 131 23.08 -1.43 -6.67
CA VAL A 131 23.69 -0.81 -5.48
C VAL A 131 25.05 -1.46 -5.14
N GLU A 132 25.17 -2.76 -5.35
CA GLU A 132 26.47 -3.47 -5.22
C GLU A 132 27.45 -3.12 -6.34
N GLY A 133 27.05 -2.32 -7.32
CA GLY A 133 27.89 -1.91 -8.45
C GLY A 133 28.01 -2.96 -9.56
N LYS A 134 27.18 -3.99 -9.55
CA LYS A 134 27.14 -5.01 -10.60
C LYS A 134 26.26 -4.53 -11.74
N ASP A 135 26.78 -4.53 -12.96
CA ASP A 135 26.07 -4.23 -14.20
C ASP A 135 24.95 -3.17 -14.07
N ILE A 136 25.34 -1.98 -13.53
CA ILE A 136 24.39 -0.91 -13.18
C ILE A 136 23.39 -0.63 -14.30
N ARG A 137 23.86 -0.60 -15.56
CA ARG A 137 23.02 -0.31 -16.70
C ARG A 137 21.95 -1.38 -16.91
N GLU A 138 22.34 -2.65 -16.97
CA GLU A 138 21.42 -3.77 -17.18
C GLU A 138 20.38 -3.85 -16.05
N ASN A 139 20.83 -3.67 -14.80
CA ASN A 139 19.92 -3.67 -13.67
C ASN A 139 18.94 -2.49 -13.66
N LEU A 140 19.38 -1.29 -14.11
CA LEU A 140 18.47 -0.15 -14.28
C LEU A 140 17.43 -0.40 -15.38
N GLU A 141 17.81 -1.05 -16.50
CA GLU A 141 16.88 -1.44 -17.57
C GLU A 141 15.80 -2.41 -17.04
N LYS A 142 16.17 -3.35 -16.18
CA LYS A 142 15.22 -4.26 -15.53
C LYS A 142 14.32 -3.55 -14.50
N ILE A 143 14.86 -2.58 -13.76
CA ILE A 143 14.07 -1.74 -12.84
C ILE A 143 13.05 -0.90 -13.63
N GLU A 144 13.46 -0.28 -14.71
CA GLU A 144 12.57 0.48 -15.59
C GLU A 144 11.47 -0.41 -16.18
N LEU A 145 11.84 -1.60 -16.64
CA LEU A 145 10.89 -2.58 -17.14
C LEU A 145 9.88 -3.00 -16.07
N ALA A 146 10.31 -3.27 -14.85
CA ALA A 146 9.43 -3.63 -13.74
C ALA A 146 8.43 -2.52 -13.38
N THR A 147 8.90 -1.26 -13.37
CA THR A 147 8.02 -0.11 -13.11
C THR A 147 6.99 0.09 -14.23
N LYS A 148 7.40 -0.10 -15.49
CA LYS A 148 6.50 -0.09 -16.66
C LYS A 148 5.44 -1.18 -16.56
N GLN A 149 5.86 -2.42 -16.34
CA GLN A 149 4.96 -3.58 -16.26
C GLN A 149 3.93 -3.44 -15.13
N SER A 150 4.37 -2.98 -13.96
CA SER A 150 3.45 -2.70 -12.84
C SER A 150 2.38 -1.69 -13.23
N ASN A 151 2.74 -0.62 -13.93
CA ASN A 151 1.77 0.38 -14.37
C ASN A 151 0.81 -0.15 -15.44
N GLN A 152 1.27 -1.02 -16.34
CA GLN A 152 0.42 -1.64 -17.36
C GLN A 152 -0.61 -2.59 -16.74
N LEU A 153 -0.21 -3.41 -15.77
CA LEU A 153 -1.13 -4.25 -15.00
C LEU A 153 -2.13 -3.38 -14.22
N PHE A 154 -1.66 -2.31 -13.57
CA PHE A 154 -2.55 -1.38 -12.87
C PHE A 154 -3.63 -0.79 -13.78
N ASN A 155 -3.27 -0.40 -15.00
CA ASN A 155 -4.22 0.14 -15.96
C ASN A 155 -5.22 -0.90 -16.49
N ALA A 156 -4.92 -2.19 -16.47
CA ALA A 156 -5.87 -3.24 -16.80
C ALA A 156 -7.03 -3.34 -15.77
N MET A 157 -6.85 -2.80 -14.56
CA MET A 157 -7.89 -2.76 -13.51
C MET A 157 -9.21 -2.15 -14.01
N TRP A 158 -9.17 -1.15 -14.86
CA TRP A 158 -10.37 -0.54 -15.45
C TRP A 158 -11.28 -1.50 -16.23
N LYS A 159 -10.76 -2.69 -16.58
CA LYS A 159 -11.47 -3.71 -17.36
C LYS A 159 -11.85 -4.94 -16.55
N VAL A 160 -11.30 -5.08 -15.36
CA VAL A 160 -11.55 -6.24 -14.49
C VAL A 160 -12.25 -5.85 -13.18
N SER A 161 -12.31 -4.55 -12.88
CA SER A 161 -13.01 -4.02 -11.71
C SER A 161 -13.78 -2.76 -12.10
N GLU A 162 -15.07 -2.72 -11.76
CA GLU A 162 -15.95 -1.62 -12.14
C GLU A 162 -15.99 -0.53 -11.05
N PRO A 163 -15.69 0.74 -11.38
CA PRO A 163 -15.67 1.83 -10.42
C PRO A 163 -17.00 2.02 -9.68
N SER A 164 -18.14 1.84 -10.36
CA SER A 164 -19.47 2.03 -9.76
C SER A 164 -19.79 1.05 -8.63
N LEU A 165 -19.15 -0.11 -8.61
CA LEU A 165 -19.34 -1.17 -7.61
C LEU A 165 -18.33 -1.12 -6.47
N TYR A 166 -17.25 -0.36 -6.64
CA TYR A 166 -16.11 -0.37 -5.72
C TYR A 166 -16.49 -0.06 -4.27
N ASN A 167 -17.26 0.99 -4.02
CA ASN A 167 -17.67 1.38 -2.67
C ASN A 167 -18.55 0.31 -2.01
N LYS A 168 -19.34 -0.42 -2.80
CA LYS A 168 -20.26 -1.45 -2.33
C LYS A 168 -19.56 -2.79 -2.08
N GLU A 169 -18.70 -3.21 -2.99
CA GLU A 169 -18.20 -4.60 -3.04
C GLU A 169 -16.74 -4.76 -2.58
N VAL A 170 -15.99 -3.65 -2.55
CA VAL A 170 -14.56 -3.69 -2.21
C VAL A 170 -14.25 -2.80 -1.02
N ARG A 171 -14.50 -1.49 -1.16
CA ARG A 171 -14.01 -0.48 -0.21
C ARG A 171 -14.51 -0.70 1.21
N ILE A 172 -15.74 -1.14 1.37
CA ILE A 172 -16.33 -1.38 2.68
C ILE A 172 -15.55 -2.41 3.51
N PHE A 173 -14.99 -3.43 2.87
CA PHE A 173 -14.21 -4.46 3.54
C PHE A 173 -12.79 -4.03 3.88
N ILE A 174 -12.24 -3.06 3.17
CA ILE A 174 -10.85 -2.63 3.32
C ILE A 174 -10.71 -1.29 4.07
N GLN A 175 -11.81 -0.74 4.55
CA GLN A 175 -11.84 0.49 5.33
C GLN A 175 -11.34 0.26 6.75
N GLY A 176 -10.48 1.16 7.26
CA GLY A 176 -9.90 1.05 8.60
C GLY A 176 -10.83 1.52 9.72
N LEU A 177 -10.36 1.32 10.94
CA LEU A 177 -11.05 1.70 12.18
C LEU A 177 -10.79 3.17 12.53
N PHE A 178 -11.04 4.09 11.62
CA PHE A 178 -10.87 5.51 11.95
C PHE A 178 -11.99 5.96 12.87
N GLY A 179 -11.69 6.02 14.15
CA GLY A 179 -12.57 6.59 15.16
C GLY A 179 -12.78 8.07 14.93
N ASN A 180 -13.60 8.48 13.97
CA ASN A 180 -14.06 9.85 13.80
C ASN A 180 -15.25 9.94 12.84
N GLN A 181 -15.89 11.09 12.80
CA GLN A 181 -17.09 11.43 12.03
C GLN A 181 -17.09 10.78 10.63
N GLY A 182 -18.10 9.99 10.36
CA GLY A 182 -18.28 9.27 9.10
C GLY A 182 -17.72 7.85 9.06
N SER A 183 -17.16 7.32 10.15
CA SER A 183 -16.79 5.91 10.22
C SER A 183 -18.03 5.03 10.40
N ILE A 184 -18.03 3.88 9.74
CA ILE A 184 -19.03 2.82 9.97
C ILE A 184 -18.87 2.18 11.35
N TYR A 185 -17.73 2.38 12.02
CA TYR A 185 -17.45 1.89 13.37
C TYR A 185 -17.86 2.90 14.44
N GLN A 186 -18.03 2.42 15.66
CA GLN A 186 -18.30 3.26 16.82
C GLN A 186 -17.06 4.06 17.23
N GLU A 187 -17.23 5.14 17.99
CA GLU A 187 -16.13 6.03 18.43
C GLU A 187 -15.01 5.30 19.19
N LYS A 188 -15.38 4.26 19.96
CA LYS A 188 -14.42 3.45 20.73
C LYS A 188 -13.59 2.51 19.85
N GLY A 189 -13.97 2.31 18.60
CA GLY A 189 -13.33 1.34 17.70
C GLY A 189 -13.85 -0.07 17.86
N LEU A 190 -12.99 -1.06 17.69
CA LEU A 190 -13.30 -2.48 17.69
C LEU A 190 -12.93 -3.10 19.05
N PHE A 191 -13.89 -3.76 19.68
CA PHE A 191 -13.67 -4.49 20.93
C PHE A 191 -13.22 -5.92 20.64
N PHE A 192 -12.08 -6.30 21.21
CA PHE A 192 -11.55 -7.66 21.19
C PHE A 192 -11.87 -8.34 22.52
N GLU A 193 -12.74 -9.33 22.48
CA GLU A 193 -13.20 -10.03 23.67
C GLU A 193 -12.09 -10.88 24.26
N ASN A 194 -11.97 -10.85 25.60
CA ASN A 194 -11.18 -11.78 26.43
C ASN A 194 -9.73 -12.01 25.99
N CYS A 195 -9.06 -10.96 25.60
CA CYS A 195 -7.69 -10.98 25.07
C CYS A 195 -6.64 -10.46 26.07
N GLY A 196 -6.96 -10.37 27.36
CA GLY A 196 -6.00 -9.99 28.39
C GLY A 196 -5.14 -11.16 28.88
N ASP A 197 -4.07 -10.84 29.63
CA ASP A 197 -3.21 -11.84 30.26
C ASP A 197 -3.94 -12.68 31.34
N ASP A 198 -5.20 -12.32 31.66
CA ASP A 198 -6.07 -13.00 32.62
C ASP A 198 -6.81 -14.20 32.00
N TYR A 199 -6.12 -15.04 31.28
CA TYR A 199 -6.67 -16.25 30.65
C TYR A 199 -7.27 -17.24 31.70
N ASP A 200 -6.85 -17.11 32.95
CA ASP A 200 -7.24 -18.01 34.04
C ASP A 200 -8.56 -17.64 34.75
N GLU A 201 -9.16 -16.50 34.47
CA GLU A 201 -10.36 -16.03 35.21
C GLU A 201 -11.70 -16.27 34.53
N GLY A 202 -11.80 -17.25 33.65
CA GLY A 202 -13.09 -17.63 33.06
C GLY A 202 -13.76 -16.55 32.21
N TYR A 203 -14.82 -16.91 31.52
CA TYR A 203 -15.59 -16.13 30.55
C TYR A 203 -16.22 -14.81 31.09
N ASN A 204 -15.50 -14.05 31.81
CA ASN A 204 -15.90 -12.68 32.13
C ASN A 204 -15.46 -11.78 30.98
N SER A 205 -16.37 -11.02 30.44
CA SER A 205 -16.32 -10.09 29.30
C SER A 205 -15.19 -9.02 29.37
N LYS A 206 -14.01 -9.42 29.76
CA LYS A 206 -12.82 -8.57 29.73
C LYS A 206 -12.26 -8.59 28.31
N GLY A 207 -11.93 -7.47 27.84
CA GLY A 207 -11.33 -7.25 26.53
C GLY A 207 -10.86 -5.83 26.45
N PHE A 208 -10.41 -5.40 25.28
CA PHE A 208 -9.96 -4.04 25.06
C PHE A 208 -10.42 -3.52 23.71
N TYR A 209 -10.48 -2.20 23.59
CA TYR A 209 -10.80 -1.52 22.36
C TYR A 209 -9.55 -1.18 21.58
N LEU A 210 -9.56 -1.49 20.29
CA LEU A 210 -8.60 -0.96 19.32
C LEU A 210 -9.30 0.08 18.45
N SER A 211 -8.66 1.25 18.36
CA SER A 211 -9.11 2.34 17.51
C SER A 211 -7.94 2.86 16.67
N ASN A 212 -8.25 3.68 15.66
CA ASN A 212 -7.25 4.36 14.82
C ASN A 212 -6.34 3.40 14.00
N LEU A 213 -6.77 2.16 13.76
CA LEU A 213 -6.09 1.30 12.83
C LEU A 213 -6.41 1.71 11.38
N HIS A 214 -5.38 1.83 10.57
CA HIS A 214 -5.51 2.18 9.16
C HIS A 214 -6.11 1.02 8.37
N GLY A 215 -6.94 1.35 7.38
CA GLY A 215 -7.43 0.36 6.42
C GLY A 215 -6.40 0.01 5.36
N GLN A 216 -6.82 -0.84 4.44
CA GLN A 216 -5.98 -1.31 3.37
C GLN A 216 -5.59 -0.17 2.42
N THR A 217 -4.32 -0.12 2.09
CA THR A 217 -3.79 0.89 1.17
C THR A 217 -2.58 0.36 0.41
N GLY A 218 -2.44 0.75 -0.84
CA GLY A 218 -1.25 0.49 -1.63
C GLY A 218 0.04 1.03 -1.02
N ALA A 219 -0.04 2.00 -0.08
CA ALA A 219 1.10 2.48 0.69
C ALA A 219 1.71 1.40 1.60
N ASN A 220 0.97 0.33 1.89
CA ASN A 220 1.44 -0.85 2.62
C ASN A 220 2.13 -1.89 1.70
N SER A 221 2.07 -1.71 0.37
CA SER A 221 2.88 -2.45 -0.59
C SER A 221 4.37 -2.24 -0.34
N SER A 222 5.18 -3.23 -0.66
CA SER A 222 6.64 -3.09 -0.66
C SER A 222 7.15 -2.45 -1.94
N TYR A 223 6.38 -2.53 -3.02
CA TYR A 223 6.72 -1.98 -4.32
C TYR A 223 6.99 -0.47 -4.27
N HIS A 224 6.01 0.31 -3.82
CA HIS A 224 6.11 1.78 -3.87
C HIS A 224 7.30 2.34 -3.06
N PRO A 225 7.50 1.97 -1.76
CA PRO A 225 8.64 2.50 -1.03
C PRO A 225 9.98 2.08 -1.62
N ILE A 226 10.10 0.88 -2.18
CA ILE A 226 11.34 0.45 -2.82
C ILE A 226 11.56 1.20 -4.13
N ALA A 227 10.54 1.37 -4.95
CA ALA A 227 10.63 2.17 -6.17
C ALA A 227 11.08 3.61 -5.88
N ASP A 228 10.56 4.21 -4.81
CA ASP A 228 10.96 5.56 -4.38
C ASP A 228 12.42 5.61 -3.91
N GLU A 229 12.88 4.62 -3.14
CA GLU A 229 14.27 4.55 -2.69
C GLU A 229 15.26 4.42 -3.86
N ILE A 230 15.02 3.48 -4.79
CA ILE A 230 15.94 3.21 -5.90
C ILE A 230 15.97 4.29 -6.97
N THR A 231 14.92 5.11 -7.06
CA THR A 231 14.84 6.23 -8.00
C THR A 231 15.20 7.58 -7.38
N GLY A 232 15.32 7.63 -6.05
CA GLY A 232 15.62 8.86 -5.33
C GLY A 232 14.42 9.82 -5.27
N VAL A 233 13.20 9.33 -5.40
CA VAL A 233 11.98 10.14 -5.33
C VAL A 233 11.61 10.52 -3.89
N GLY A 234 12.29 10.03 -2.88
CA GLY A 234 12.06 10.37 -1.49
C GLY A 234 12.92 11.55 -1.00
N ASP A 235 12.45 12.27 0.02
CA ASP A 235 13.32 13.19 0.77
C ASP A 235 14.22 12.40 1.72
N HIS A 236 15.42 12.09 1.23
CA HIS A 236 16.35 11.19 1.91
C HIS A 236 17.07 11.82 3.10
N THR A 237 17.19 13.15 3.16
CA THR A 237 18.08 13.81 4.11
C THR A 237 17.46 14.02 5.50
N HIS A 238 16.21 14.47 5.59
CA HIS A 238 15.53 14.69 6.87
C HIS A 238 14.74 13.47 7.35
N ALA A 239 14.27 12.63 6.42
CA ALA A 239 13.54 11.43 6.74
C ALA A 239 14.39 10.37 7.46
N TYR A 240 15.69 10.32 7.21
CA TYR A 240 16.57 9.24 7.70
C TYR A 240 16.75 9.24 9.23
N ILE A 241 17.05 10.38 9.86
CA ILE A 241 17.25 10.44 11.32
C ILE A 241 15.92 10.19 12.05
N ALA A 242 14.85 10.79 11.54
CA ALA A 242 13.50 10.58 12.06
C ALA A 242 13.02 9.14 11.85
N ASP A 243 13.36 8.50 10.74
CA ASP A 243 13.00 7.12 10.42
C ASP A 243 13.53 6.13 11.45
N ASN A 244 14.80 6.21 11.81
CA ASN A 244 15.40 5.28 12.77
C ASN A 244 14.75 5.34 14.16
N LEU A 245 14.34 6.53 14.60
CA LEU A 245 13.68 6.71 15.91
C LEU A 245 12.22 6.24 15.86
N VAL A 246 11.51 6.57 14.78
CA VAL A 246 10.11 6.14 14.59
C VAL A 246 10.07 4.62 14.41
N ASP A 247 10.93 4.05 13.56
CA ASP A 247 10.95 2.62 13.30
C ASP A 247 11.31 1.82 14.57
N LYS A 248 12.25 2.30 15.39
CA LYS A 248 12.57 1.66 16.69
C LYS A 248 11.39 1.69 17.66
N ALA A 249 10.70 2.82 17.77
CA ALA A 249 9.53 2.93 18.64
C ALA A 249 8.37 2.04 18.15
N MET A 250 8.18 1.95 16.83
CA MET A 250 7.16 1.09 16.24
C MET A 250 7.49 -0.39 16.40
N ILE A 251 8.73 -0.81 16.15
CA ILE A 251 9.19 -2.18 16.39
C ILE A 251 9.02 -2.56 17.85
N LYS A 252 9.39 -1.67 18.79
CA LYS A 252 9.17 -1.90 20.20
C LYS A 252 7.69 -2.07 20.54
N GLY A 253 6.82 -1.20 20.01
CA GLY A 253 5.37 -1.33 20.20
C GLY A 253 4.83 -2.68 19.69
N VAL A 254 5.25 -3.12 18.51
CA VAL A 254 4.85 -4.42 17.95
C VAL A 254 5.33 -5.57 18.82
N LEU A 255 6.59 -5.52 19.30
CA LEU A 255 7.17 -6.59 20.14
C LEU A 255 6.52 -6.66 21.54
N GLU A 256 6.17 -5.51 22.11
CA GLU A 256 5.62 -5.45 23.48
C GLU A 256 4.10 -5.65 23.51
N LYS A 257 3.38 -5.10 22.53
CA LYS A 257 1.91 -5.03 22.54
C LYS A 257 1.25 -5.83 21.42
N GLY A 258 2.02 -6.31 20.44
CA GLY A 258 1.51 -6.95 19.22
C GLY A 258 0.97 -5.97 18.17
N TYR A 259 0.93 -4.67 18.45
CA TYR A 259 0.45 -3.62 17.55
C TYR A 259 1.10 -2.28 17.86
N VAL A 260 0.96 -1.31 16.95
CA VAL A 260 1.40 0.07 17.13
C VAL A 260 0.20 1.01 17.10
N ASN A 261 0.07 1.82 18.14
CA ASN A 261 -0.88 2.92 18.14
C ASN A 261 -0.19 4.19 17.63
N SER A 262 -0.90 5.05 16.90
CA SER A 262 -0.38 6.35 16.48
C SER A 262 0.12 7.23 17.65
N ASN A 263 -0.41 7.01 18.85
CA ASN A 263 0.03 7.68 20.08
C ASN A 263 1.37 7.17 20.63
N ASP A 264 1.82 6.00 20.18
CA ASP A 264 3.11 5.42 20.58
C ASP A 264 4.30 5.98 19.79
N LEU A 265 4.01 6.79 18.75
CA LEU A 265 5.04 7.46 17.97
C LEU A 265 5.71 8.58 18.76
N PRO A 266 7.03 8.77 18.62
CA PRO A 266 7.74 9.85 19.28
C PRO A 266 7.12 11.21 18.96
N LYS A 267 6.69 11.93 19.98
CA LYS A 267 6.00 13.25 19.84
C LYS A 267 6.94 14.38 19.44
N ASN A 268 8.24 14.19 19.61
CA ASN A 268 9.25 15.24 19.48
C ASN A 268 9.95 15.28 18.13
N ILE A 269 9.49 14.49 17.15
CA ILE A 269 10.06 14.50 15.81
C ILE A 269 9.20 15.38 14.93
N GLU A 270 9.74 16.54 14.55
CA GLU A 270 9.14 17.38 13.52
C GLU A 270 9.30 16.72 12.15
N VAL A 271 8.31 15.93 11.78
CA VAL A 271 8.17 15.35 10.46
C VAL A 271 6.88 15.89 9.89
N ASP A 272 6.87 16.25 8.61
CA ASP A 272 5.63 16.70 7.98
C ASP A 272 4.53 15.62 8.08
N SER A 273 3.28 16.05 7.98
CA SER A 273 2.12 15.17 8.17
C SER A 273 2.06 13.99 7.18
N LEU A 274 2.57 14.20 5.97
CA LEU A 274 2.63 13.15 4.94
C LEU A 274 3.66 12.09 5.30
N THR A 275 4.85 12.51 5.71
CA THR A 275 5.92 11.61 6.14
C THR A 275 5.49 10.80 7.36
N LYS A 276 4.83 11.43 8.35
CA LYS A 276 4.24 10.72 9.52
C LYS A 276 3.25 9.65 9.09
N LEU A 277 2.36 9.98 8.15
CA LEU A 277 1.36 9.05 7.66
C LEU A 277 2.01 7.87 6.92
N LEU A 278 2.94 8.13 6.00
CA LEU A 278 3.66 7.09 5.28
C LEU A 278 4.44 6.16 6.20
N LYS A 279 5.04 6.70 7.26
CA LYS A 279 5.77 5.92 8.26
C LYS A 279 4.85 5.07 9.12
N SER A 280 3.66 5.55 9.45
CA SER A 280 2.67 4.76 10.18
C SER A 280 2.23 3.49 9.42
N PHE A 281 2.40 3.45 8.11
CA PHE A 281 2.10 2.29 7.27
C PHE A 281 3.26 1.27 7.16
N ARG A 282 4.42 1.53 7.77
CA ARG A 282 5.61 0.67 7.59
C ARG A 282 5.63 -0.51 8.52
N VAL A 283 5.54 -0.26 9.81
CA VAL A 283 5.67 -1.31 10.83
C VAL A 283 4.30 -1.77 11.31
N GLY A 284 4.11 -3.08 11.36
CA GLY A 284 2.86 -3.69 11.78
C GLY A 284 1.78 -3.78 10.68
N TYR A 285 1.89 -2.98 9.61
CA TYR A 285 0.97 -3.01 8.45
C TYR A 285 1.53 -3.76 7.25
N ARG A 286 2.65 -4.43 7.40
CA ARG A 286 3.24 -5.36 6.44
C ARG A 286 4.09 -6.39 7.17
N PRO A 287 4.39 -7.54 6.54
CA PRO A 287 5.28 -8.53 7.14
C PRO A 287 6.62 -7.90 7.53
N PRO A 288 7.18 -8.19 8.73
CA PRO A 288 8.44 -7.61 9.19
C PRO A 288 9.61 -7.81 8.23
N ALA A 289 9.64 -8.95 7.51
CA ALA A 289 10.63 -9.20 6.47
C ALA A 289 10.57 -8.18 5.32
N HIS A 290 9.38 -7.77 4.91
CA HIS A 290 9.18 -6.74 3.90
C HIS A 290 9.66 -5.37 4.39
N HIS A 291 9.36 -5.04 5.64
CA HIS A 291 9.87 -3.81 6.25
C HIS A 291 11.41 -3.81 6.31
N ALA A 292 12.01 -4.91 6.80
CA ALA A 292 13.45 -5.05 6.87
C ALA A 292 14.12 -4.92 5.49
N MET A 293 13.49 -5.44 4.44
CA MET A 293 13.98 -5.33 3.08
C MET A 293 13.99 -3.87 2.58
N ILE A 294 12.94 -3.10 2.84
CA ILE A 294 12.88 -1.67 2.48
C ILE A 294 14.00 -0.90 3.20
N VAL A 295 14.17 -1.14 4.51
CA VAL A 295 15.25 -0.51 5.30
C VAL A 295 16.62 -0.92 4.79
N LYS A 296 16.83 -2.20 4.46
CA LYS A 296 18.10 -2.69 3.89
C LYS A 296 18.40 -2.01 2.55
N THR A 297 17.44 -1.92 1.66
CA THR A 297 17.58 -1.25 0.35
C THR A 297 17.96 0.21 0.53
N ARG A 298 17.25 0.94 1.39
CA ARG A 298 17.55 2.33 1.73
C ARG A 298 18.98 2.50 2.25
N ASN A 299 19.35 1.73 3.27
CA ASN A 299 20.68 1.81 3.87
C ASN A 299 21.78 1.50 2.86
N ALA A 300 21.56 0.52 2.00
CA ALA A 300 22.53 0.16 0.95
C ALA A 300 22.73 1.31 -0.04
N ILE A 301 21.64 1.96 -0.49
CA ILE A 301 21.70 3.11 -1.39
C ILE A 301 22.43 4.29 -0.72
N GLN A 302 22.08 4.61 0.53
CA GLN A 302 22.65 5.76 1.25
C GLN A 302 24.14 5.60 1.59
N ASN A 303 24.59 4.37 1.79
CA ASN A 303 25.99 4.05 2.11
C ASN A 303 26.82 3.71 0.86
N SER A 304 26.32 3.95 -0.34
CA SER A 304 26.98 3.66 -1.62
C SER A 304 27.09 4.92 -2.47
N ASP A 305 27.85 4.81 -3.55
CA ASP A 305 27.96 5.82 -4.61
C ASP A 305 26.94 5.56 -5.75
N TYR A 306 25.84 4.87 -5.46
CA TYR A 306 24.84 4.44 -6.43
C TYR A 306 24.34 5.58 -7.32
N PHE A 307 23.80 6.65 -6.73
CA PHE A 307 23.31 7.78 -7.51
C PHE A 307 24.42 8.53 -8.23
N SER A 308 25.58 8.72 -7.61
CA SER A 308 26.73 9.37 -8.26
C SER A 308 27.17 8.62 -9.51
N LYS A 309 27.22 7.29 -9.47
CA LYS A 309 27.54 6.45 -10.63
C LYS A 309 26.49 6.52 -11.73
N ILE A 310 25.22 6.63 -11.38
CA ILE A 310 24.15 6.78 -12.36
C ILE A 310 24.21 8.17 -12.99
N GLU A 311 24.30 9.21 -12.17
CA GLU A 311 24.23 10.60 -12.59
C GLU A 311 25.47 11.06 -13.37
N SER A 312 26.60 10.37 -13.21
CA SER A 312 27.80 10.59 -14.02
C SER A 312 27.76 9.96 -15.42
N ASN A 313 26.74 9.16 -15.74
CA ASN A 313 26.59 8.46 -17.02
C ASN A 313 25.25 8.80 -17.68
N ASP A 314 25.29 9.47 -18.84
CA ASP A 314 24.08 9.90 -19.55
C ASP A 314 23.11 8.78 -19.91
N ASN A 315 23.61 7.59 -20.27
CA ASN A 315 22.72 6.48 -20.57
C ASN A 315 22.01 5.97 -19.32
N ASN A 316 22.71 5.87 -18.19
CA ASN A 316 22.12 5.46 -16.92
C ASN A 316 21.11 6.52 -16.43
N LYS A 317 21.42 7.82 -16.59
CA LYS A 317 20.47 8.91 -16.30
C LYS A 317 19.18 8.78 -17.10
N LYS A 318 19.28 8.48 -18.40
CA LYS A 318 18.09 8.28 -19.27
C LYS A 318 17.23 7.12 -18.80
N ILE A 319 17.83 5.99 -18.44
CA ILE A 319 17.11 4.81 -17.97
C ILE A 319 16.42 5.13 -16.63
N LEU A 320 17.13 5.74 -15.69
CA LEU A 320 16.55 6.15 -14.40
C LEU A 320 15.41 7.15 -14.59
N ALA A 321 15.58 8.14 -15.49
CA ALA A 321 14.54 9.10 -15.82
C ALA A 321 13.30 8.43 -16.41
N SER A 322 13.48 7.39 -17.23
CA SER A 322 12.38 6.58 -17.76
C SER A 322 11.65 5.81 -16.65
N ALA A 323 12.38 5.22 -15.71
CA ALA A 323 11.76 4.57 -14.53
C ALA A 323 10.95 5.59 -13.70
N ILE A 324 11.48 6.77 -13.42
CA ILE A 324 10.76 7.84 -12.72
C ILE A 324 9.52 8.27 -13.49
N ARG A 325 9.57 8.38 -14.82
CA ARG A 325 8.41 8.66 -15.67
C ARG A 325 7.28 7.65 -15.46
N TRP A 326 7.60 6.36 -15.36
CA TRP A 326 6.59 5.32 -15.10
C TRP A 326 5.99 5.43 -13.70
N ILE A 327 6.78 5.84 -12.70
CA ILE A 327 6.27 6.15 -11.36
C ILE A 327 5.31 7.35 -11.41
N ILE A 328 5.66 8.40 -12.14
CA ILE A 328 4.79 9.58 -12.37
C ILE A 328 3.48 9.14 -13.03
N GLN A 329 3.56 8.34 -14.10
CA GLN A 329 2.38 7.81 -14.79
C GLN A 329 1.51 6.99 -13.84
N HIS A 330 2.10 6.11 -13.04
CA HIS A 330 1.37 5.32 -12.05
C HIS A 330 0.63 6.22 -11.04
N ARG A 331 1.26 7.28 -10.55
CA ARG A 331 0.67 8.20 -9.59
C ARG A 331 -0.51 8.99 -10.17
N ILE A 332 -0.42 9.41 -11.44
CA ILE A 332 -1.54 10.09 -12.11
C ILE A 332 -2.70 9.13 -12.36
N ASP A 333 -2.42 7.91 -12.80
CA ASP A 333 -3.45 6.90 -13.04
C ASP A 333 -4.12 6.47 -11.73
N HIS A 334 -3.35 6.32 -10.65
CA HIS A 334 -3.89 6.05 -9.32
C HIS A 334 -4.80 7.18 -8.82
N TYR A 335 -4.39 8.45 -8.97
CA TYR A 335 -5.25 9.56 -8.58
C TYR A 335 -6.54 9.62 -9.41
N LYS A 336 -6.44 9.35 -10.70
CA LYS A 336 -7.61 9.19 -11.57
C LYS A 336 -8.54 8.09 -11.08
N MET A 337 -7.99 6.93 -10.67
CA MET A 337 -8.79 5.86 -10.07
C MET A 337 -9.45 6.32 -8.77
N VAL A 338 -8.74 7.00 -7.86
CA VAL A 338 -9.34 7.56 -6.63
C VAL A 338 -10.54 8.43 -6.95
N VAL A 339 -10.47 9.30 -7.96
CA VAL A 339 -11.59 10.13 -8.39
C VAL A 339 -12.79 9.30 -8.83
N PHE A 340 -12.58 8.25 -9.61
CA PHE A 340 -13.69 7.47 -10.17
C PHE A 340 -14.19 6.37 -9.23
N TYR A 341 -13.29 5.68 -8.53
CA TYR A 341 -13.63 4.57 -7.65
C TYR A 341 -14.11 5.03 -6.27
N ILE A 342 -13.67 6.18 -5.77
CA ILE A 342 -14.03 6.67 -4.44
C ILE A 342 -14.95 7.88 -4.52
N LEU A 343 -14.48 8.98 -5.14
CA LEU A 343 -15.18 10.26 -5.05
C LEU A 343 -16.48 10.30 -5.86
N LYS A 344 -16.46 9.75 -7.07
CA LYS A 344 -17.62 9.73 -7.97
C LYS A 344 -18.47 8.48 -7.86
N ALA A 345 -17.92 7.38 -7.36
CA ALA A 345 -18.66 6.14 -7.22
C ALA A 345 -19.82 6.29 -6.24
N PRO A 346 -20.96 5.62 -6.48
CA PRO A 346 -22.07 5.56 -5.53
C PRO A 346 -21.61 5.02 -4.17
N ASP A 347 -22.14 5.60 -3.10
CA ASP A 347 -21.99 5.07 -1.75
C ASP A 347 -23.36 4.60 -1.24
N PRO A 348 -23.73 3.32 -1.45
CA PRO A 348 -25.05 2.82 -1.08
C PRO A 348 -25.27 2.79 0.43
N TYR A 349 -24.22 2.82 1.20
CA TYR A 349 -24.29 2.74 2.67
C TYR A 349 -24.31 4.11 3.35
N GLN A 350 -24.03 5.19 2.62
CA GLN A 350 -24.06 6.60 3.06
C GLN A 350 -23.23 6.90 4.33
N ASN A 351 -22.25 6.08 4.62
CA ASN A 351 -21.47 6.13 5.85
C ASN A 351 -19.96 6.04 5.61
N GLN A 352 -19.54 6.08 4.35
CA GLN A 352 -18.13 6.12 3.98
C GLN A 352 -17.67 7.56 3.79
N THR A 353 -16.59 7.94 4.47
CA THR A 353 -15.98 9.24 4.20
C THR A 353 -15.26 9.24 2.85
N LYS A 354 -15.64 10.15 1.97
CA LYS A 354 -14.98 10.38 0.69
C LYS A 354 -13.73 11.27 0.82
N ALA A 355 -13.63 12.03 1.92
CA ALA A 355 -12.51 12.92 2.21
C ALA A 355 -11.20 12.17 2.47
N LYS A 356 -11.28 10.89 2.81
CA LYS A 356 -10.12 10.05 3.10
C LYS A 356 -10.11 8.79 2.25
N GLY A 357 -8.95 8.39 1.80
CA GLY A 357 -8.72 7.06 1.22
C GLY A 357 -8.95 5.95 2.26
N THR A 358 -8.98 4.71 1.83
CA THR A 358 -9.18 3.53 2.69
C THR A 358 -8.14 3.44 3.82
N GLY A 359 -6.91 3.84 3.55
CA GLY A 359 -5.82 3.95 4.53
C GLY A 359 -5.83 5.22 5.37
N GLY A 360 -6.82 6.10 5.23
CA GLY A 360 -6.96 7.34 6.01
C GLY A 360 -6.20 8.55 5.46
N SER A 361 -5.53 8.41 4.34
CA SER A 361 -4.86 9.54 3.68
C SER A 361 -5.87 10.54 3.12
N PRO A 362 -5.63 11.87 3.26
CA PRO A 362 -6.51 12.88 2.69
C PRO A 362 -6.45 12.84 1.16
N THR A 363 -7.58 12.50 0.52
CA THR A 363 -7.69 12.26 -0.92
C THR A 363 -7.23 13.44 -1.78
N PRO A 364 -7.57 14.72 -1.47
CA PRO A 364 -7.22 15.82 -2.35
C PRO A 364 -5.73 16.22 -2.30
N THR A 365 -5.01 15.86 -1.24
CA THR A 365 -3.66 16.40 -1.00
C THR A 365 -2.56 15.35 -1.01
N PHE A 366 -2.86 14.12 -0.62
CA PHE A 366 -1.85 13.06 -0.46
C PHE A 366 -1.16 12.70 -1.79
N LEU A 367 -1.92 12.22 -2.77
CA LEU A 367 -1.36 11.81 -4.05
C LEU A 367 -0.76 12.96 -4.86
N PRO A 368 -1.36 14.18 -4.89
CA PRO A 368 -0.71 15.33 -5.51
C PRO A 368 0.67 15.65 -4.93
N LYS A 369 0.85 15.54 -3.61
CA LYS A 369 2.16 15.72 -2.97
C LYS A 369 3.17 14.66 -3.42
N MET A 370 2.77 13.39 -3.43
CA MET A 370 3.61 12.29 -3.92
C MET A 370 4.00 12.46 -5.38
N PHE A 371 3.07 12.95 -6.20
CA PHE A 371 3.31 13.27 -7.59
C PHE A 371 4.35 14.39 -7.73
N THR A 372 4.22 15.49 -6.96
CA THR A 372 5.17 16.61 -6.98
C THR A 372 6.58 16.14 -6.66
N HIS A 373 6.79 15.31 -5.63
CA HIS A 373 8.11 14.76 -5.30
C HIS A 373 8.74 14.00 -6.49
N SER A 374 7.94 13.24 -7.24
CA SER A 374 8.44 12.53 -8.43
C SER A 374 8.86 13.47 -9.55
N ILE A 375 8.07 14.52 -9.76
CA ILE A 375 8.37 15.57 -10.76
C ILE A 375 9.65 16.32 -10.40
N ASP A 376 9.79 16.72 -9.14
CA ASP A 376 10.97 17.42 -8.66
C ASP A 376 12.23 16.56 -8.83
N ARG A 377 12.13 15.26 -8.50
CA ARG A 377 13.24 14.33 -8.72
C ARG A 377 13.60 14.20 -10.21
N LEU A 378 12.61 14.09 -11.09
CA LEU A 378 12.84 14.02 -12.53
C LEU A 378 13.51 15.29 -13.03
N LYS A 379 13.01 16.48 -12.65
CA LYS A 379 13.59 17.78 -13.02
C LYS A 379 15.05 17.90 -12.54
N ASN A 380 15.33 17.52 -11.30
CA ASN A 380 16.68 17.54 -10.74
C ASN A 380 17.64 16.57 -11.47
N LEU A 381 17.15 15.40 -11.87
CA LEU A 381 17.96 14.41 -12.59
C LEU A 381 18.28 14.85 -14.02
N VAL A 382 17.33 15.46 -14.70
CA VAL A 382 17.48 15.94 -16.08
C VAL A 382 18.34 17.20 -16.12
N GLY A 383 18.26 18.07 -15.08
CA GLY A 383 18.94 19.36 -15.02
C GLY A 383 18.36 20.37 -16.01
N ASP A 384 18.98 21.56 -16.04
CA ASP A 384 18.65 22.64 -16.99
C ASP A 384 19.35 22.46 -18.35
N GLU A 385 20.14 21.41 -18.50
CA GLU A 385 20.84 21.11 -19.74
C GLU A 385 19.86 20.72 -20.83
N ASN A 386 19.91 21.40 -21.97
CA ASN A 386 19.04 21.14 -23.14
C ASN A 386 19.41 19.83 -23.84
N LEU A 387 19.17 18.73 -23.17
CA LEU A 387 19.29 17.38 -23.74
C LEU A 387 18.03 17.07 -24.56
N SER A 388 18.19 16.73 -25.83
CA SER A 388 17.00 16.46 -26.72
C SER A 388 16.04 15.45 -26.18
N TRP A 389 16.53 14.43 -25.47
CA TRP A 389 15.71 13.42 -24.81
C TRP A 389 14.94 13.96 -23.59
N ALA A 390 15.45 15.00 -22.94
CA ALA A 390 14.82 15.63 -21.78
C ALA A 390 13.56 16.42 -22.18
N ASN A 391 13.56 17.04 -23.37
CA ASN A 391 12.41 17.81 -23.84
C ASN A 391 11.15 16.97 -23.98
N GLU A 392 11.26 15.73 -24.44
CA GLU A 392 10.12 14.81 -24.49
C GLU A 392 9.59 14.48 -23.08
N LEU A 393 10.49 14.18 -22.14
CA LEU A 393 10.10 13.90 -20.75
C LEU A 393 9.48 15.13 -20.06
N ILE A 394 10.00 16.32 -20.30
CA ILE A 394 9.46 17.58 -19.77
C ILE A 394 8.05 17.82 -20.32
N ASN A 395 7.83 17.60 -21.60
CA ASN A 395 6.49 17.73 -22.21
C ASN A 395 5.49 16.72 -21.62
N ILE A 396 5.88 15.47 -21.47
CA ILE A 396 5.05 14.45 -20.82
C ILE A 396 4.74 14.85 -19.37
N THR A 397 5.74 15.34 -18.64
CA THR A 397 5.62 15.81 -17.26
C THR A 397 4.63 16.98 -17.15
N SER A 398 4.71 17.98 -18.02
CA SER A 398 3.79 19.13 -18.04
C SER A 398 2.35 18.71 -18.32
N ASN A 399 2.14 17.72 -19.18
CA ASN A 399 0.83 17.15 -19.45
C ASN A 399 0.27 16.42 -18.20
N HIS A 400 1.12 15.71 -17.46
CA HIS A 400 0.73 15.04 -16.22
C HIS A 400 0.43 16.03 -15.10
N GLU A 401 1.19 17.11 -14.96
CA GLU A 401 0.89 18.20 -14.01
C GLU A 401 -0.49 18.80 -14.27
N THR A 402 -0.81 19.09 -15.53
CA THR A 402 -2.12 19.60 -15.94
C THR A 402 -3.26 18.61 -15.62
N ALA A 403 -3.04 17.33 -15.90
CA ALA A 403 -4.02 16.28 -15.58
C ALA A 403 -4.22 16.15 -14.06
N MET A 404 -3.16 16.16 -13.27
CA MET A 404 -3.23 16.11 -11.80
C MET A 404 -4.01 17.29 -11.23
N GLN A 405 -3.75 18.51 -11.69
CA GLN A 405 -4.48 19.72 -11.29
C GLN A 405 -5.98 19.62 -11.62
N LYS A 406 -6.32 19.06 -12.78
CA LYS A 406 -7.69 18.82 -13.18
C LYS A 406 -8.40 17.83 -12.24
N PHE A 407 -7.76 16.71 -11.92
CA PHE A 407 -8.34 15.72 -11.01
C PHE A 407 -8.44 16.26 -9.58
N GLN A 408 -7.46 17.03 -9.11
CA GLN A 408 -7.51 17.68 -7.79
C GLN A 408 -8.70 18.64 -7.67
N LYS A 409 -8.97 19.42 -8.69
CA LYS A 409 -10.15 20.31 -8.74
C LYS A 409 -11.47 19.53 -8.67
N ILE A 410 -11.53 18.36 -9.31
CA ILE A 410 -12.69 17.47 -9.22
C ILE A 410 -12.83 16.92 -7.80
N ALA A 411 -11.74 16.46 -7.20
CA ALA A 411 -11.74 15.95 -5.83
C ALA A 411 -12.27 16.99 -4.83
N MET A 412 -11.74 18.21 -4.87
CA MET A 412 -12.17 19.32 -3.99
C MET A 412 -13.66 19.68 -4.15
N LYS A 413 -14.21 19.58 -5.38
CA LYS A 413 -15.63 19.84 -5.62
C LYS A 413 -16.56 18.75 -5.12
N THR A 414 -16.05 17.53 -4.97
CA THR A 414 -16.86 16.38 -4.55
C THR A 414 -16.88 16.24 -3.02
N GLU A 415 -15.99 16.95 -2.32
CA GLU A 415 -15.94 17.00 -0.85
C GLU A 415 -16.86 18.07 -0.23
N ASN A 416 -17.22 19.09 -1.01
CA ASN A 416 -18.18 20.13 -0.63
C ASN A 416 -19.61 19.75 -1.05
#